data_e3f22e4608b48ceeace1b48cf40d1867
#
_entry.id   e3f22e4608b48ceeace1b48cf40d1867
#
_cell.length_a   1.000
_cell.length_b   1.000
_cell.length_c   1.000
_cell.angle_alpha   90.00
_cell.angle_beta   90.00
_cell.angle_gamma   90.00
#
_symmetry.space_group_name_H-M   'P 1'
#
loop_
_entity.id
_entity.type
_entity.pdbx_description
1 polymer ?
#
loop_
_entity_poly.entity_id
_entity_poly.type
_entity_poly.pdbx_seq_one_letter_code
_entity_poly.pdbx_strand_id
1 'polypeptide(L)'
;LFSTKQKLLRRRKGAFVVLLLIDPKKVELSLYNRITNFYLGHLPGEEEAIVTDTSKVVQTLHSLTIEMDKRYDLLKKASVRNITEYNQKFVQRRLNPEKGHTFLPYIVLIIDEFADLIMTAGKEVELPISRLAQLARAVGIHLIIATQRPSVNIITGVIKANFPARLAFKVTSKIDSRTILDSSGAEQLIGRGD
;
A
#
# COMPACT_ATOMS: atom_id res chain seq x y z
N LEU A 1 -7.20 10.50 -25.94
CA LEU A 1 -7.33 11.80 -25.25
C LEU A 1 -7.69 11.54 -23.78
N PHE A 2 -6.70 11.18 -22.96
CA PHE A 2 -6.92 10.99 -21.51
C PHE A 2 -6.83 12.36 -20.82
N SER A 3 -7.95 12.79 -20.26
CA SER A 3 -8.06 14.04 -19.50
C SER A 3 -7.19 13.99 -18.24
N THR A 4 -6.22 14.87 -18.17
CA THR A 4 -5.11 14.94 -17.21
C THR A 4 -5.51 15.52 -15.84
N LYS A 5 -6.73 15.31 -15.36
CA LYS A 5 -7.21 15.83 -14.07
C LYS A 5 -7.74 14.74 -13.12
N GLN A 6 -7.16 13.55 -13.13
CA GLN A 6 -7.44 12.63 -12.05
C GLN A 6 -6.62 13.03 -10.82
N LYS A 7 -7.27 13.75 -9.90
CA LYS A 7 -6.84 13.79 -8.49
C LYS A 7 -7.02 12.38 -7.96
N LEU A 8 -5.94 11.63 -7.93
CA LEU A 8 -5.92 10.20 -7.72
C LEU A 8 -6.48 9.73 -6.39
N LEU A 9 -6.53 10.60 -5.39
CA LEU A 9 -7.04 10.28 -4.06
C LEU A 9 -7.73 11.51 -3.49
N ARG A 10 -8.99 11.39 -3.16
CA ARG A 10 -9.70 12.38 -2.38
C ARG A 10 -9.22 12.28 -0.92
N ARG A 11 -8.68 13.34 -0.37
CA ARG A 11 -8.16 13.41 1.00
C ARG A 11 -8.52 14.72 1.65
N ARG A 12 -8.56 14.75 2.98
CA ARG A 12 -8.65 16.00 3.73
C ARG A 12 -7.36 16.82 3.54
N LYS A 13 -7.49 18.12 3.30
CA LYS A 13 -6.33 19.03 3.26
C LYS A 13 -5.63 18.98 4.63
N GLY A 14 -4.31 18.76 4.63
CA GLY A 14 -3.50 18.75 5.85
C GLY A 14 -3.24 17.38 6.48
N ALA A 15 -3.74 16.27 5.91
CA ALA A 15 -3.39 14.93 6.38
C ALA A 15 -1.89 14.65 6.18
N PHE A 16 -1.22 14.15 7.24
CA PHE A 16 0.17 13.69 7.18
C PHE A 16 0.28 12.24 6.71
N VAL A 17 -0.75 11.44 6.93
CA VAL A 17 -0.86 10.03 6.54
C VAL A 17 -2.20 9.80 5.87
N VAL A 18 -2.21 9.01 4.82
CA VAL A 18 -3.39 8.53 4.11
C VAL A 18 -3.36 7.01 4.11
N LEU A 19 -4.42 6.38 4.58
CA LEU A 19 -4.59 4.95 4.56
C LEU A 19 -5.45 4.55 3.36
N LEU A 20 -5.04 3.51 2.66
CA LEU A 20 -5.82 2.85 1.61
C LEU A 20 -6.10 1.43 2.08
N LEU A 21 -7.35 1.09 2.23
CA LEU A 21 -7.78 -0.20 2.78
C LEU A 21 -8.40 -1.05 1.68
N ILE A 22 -7.90 -2.28 1.56
CA ILE A 22 -8.41 -3.28 0.62
C ILE A 22 -8.85 -4.50 1.42
N ASP A 23 -10.14 -4.82 1.36
CA ASP A 23 -10.77 -5.95 2.05
C ASP A 23 -11.67 -6.71 1.07
N PRO A 24 -11.13 -7.72 0.37
CA PRO A 24 -11.92 -8.52 -0.59
C PRO A 24 -13.10 -9.24 0.05
N LYS A 25 -13.01 -9.53 1.34
CA LYS A 25 -14.05 -10.27 2.09
C LYS A 25 -15.16 -9.40 2.67
N LYS A 26 -14.97 -8.08 2.69
CA LYS A 26 -15.93 -7.08 3.24
C LYS A 26 -16.25 -7.26 4.73
N VAL A 27 -15.35 -7.82 5.52
CA VAL A 27 -15.61 -8.17 6.92
C VAL A 27 -14.71 -7.41 7.87
N GLU A 28 -13.40 -7.63 7.76
CA GLU A 28 -12.43 -7.24 8.79
C GLU A 28 -12.21 -5.73 8.87
N LEU A 29 -12.10 -5.05 7.74
CA LEU A 29 -11.79 -3.63 7.70
C LEU A 29 -13.03 -2.74 7.72
N SER A 30 -14.24 -3.28 7.67
CA SER A 30 -15.51 -2.52 7.63
C SER A 30 -15.68 -1.54 8.81
N LEU A 31 -15.13 -1.88 9.98
CA LEU A 31 -15.15 -1.04 11.18
C LEU A 31 -14.43 0.31 10.97
N TYR A 32 -13.46 0.37 10.07
CA TYR A 32 -12.68 1.57 9.78
C TYR A 32 -13.42 2.58 8.89
N ASN A 33 -14.60 2.27 8.37
CA ASN A 33 -15.43 3.25 7.66
C ASN A 33 -15.72 4.50 8.49
N ARG A 34 -15.67 4.41 9.81
CA ARG A 34 -15.88 5.54 10.72
C ARG A 34 -14.80 6.62 10.62
N ILE A 35 -13.59 6.28 10.15
CA ILE A 35 -12.48 7.22 10.01
C ILE A 35 -12.28 7.73 8.57
N THR A 36 -13.20 7.44 7.66
CA THR A 36 -13.14 7.80 6.24
C THR A 36 -12.81 9.28 6.03
N ASN A 37 -13.48 10.15 6.77
CA ASN A 37 -13.31 11.59 6.61
C ASN A 37 -11.96 12.14 7.08
N PHE A 38 -11.16 11.36 7.80
CA PHE A 38 -9.92 11.81 8.44
C PHE A 38 -8.68 11.26 7.77
N TYR A 39 -8.62 9.95 7.59
CA TYR A 39 -7.39 9.26 7.20
C TYR A 39 -7.52 8.40 5.94
N LEU A 40 -8.73 7.99 5.55
CA LEU A 40 -8.88 7.09 4.41
C LEU A 40 -8.84 7.88 3.09
N GLY A 41 -8.08 7.34 2.15
CA GLY A 41 -8.12 7.74 0.75
C GLY A 41 -9.01 6.79 -0.04
N HIS A 42 -9.68 7.31 -1.05
CA HIS A 42 -10.52 6.52 -1.95
C HIS A 42 -10.40 7.00 -3.40
N LEU A 43 -10.80 6.16 -4.34
CA LEU A 43 -10.85 6.53 -5.75
C LEU A 43 -11.87 7.67 -5.98
N PRO A 44 -11.59 8.57 -6.91
CA PRO A 44 -12.55 9.62 -7.27
C PRO A 44 -13.87 9.02 -7.77
N GLY A 45 -14.99 9.49 -7.23
CA GLY A 45 -16.33 9.00 -7.60
C GLY A 45 -16.85 7.83 -6.77
N GLU A 46 -16.03 7.25 -5.91
CA GLU A 46 -16.46 6.21 -4.99
C GLU A 46 -16.95 6.82 -3.67
N GLU A 47 -18.03 6.28 -3.13
CA GLU A 47 -18.57 6.66 -1.82
C GLU A 47 -17.89 5.85 -0.69
N GLU A 48 -17.56 4.58 -0.97
CA GLU A 48 -16.91 3.69 -0.03
C GLU A 48 -15.38 3.89 -0.06
N ALA A 49 -14.80 4.06 1.10
CA ALA A 49 -13.36 4.24 1.26
C ALA A 49 -12.59 2.90 1.26
N ILE A 50 -13.26 1.81 1.64
CA ILE A 50 -12.68 0.47 1.65
C ILE A 50 -12.93 -0.18 0.29
N VAL A 51 -11.85 -0.58 -0.38
CA VAL A 51 -11.91 -1.20 -1.70
C VAL A 51 -12.17 -2.69 -1.54
N THR A 52 -13.28 -3.16 -2.08
CA THR A 52 -13.73 -4.55 -1.93
C THR A 52 -13.82 -5.30 -3.26
N ASP A 53 -13.95 -4.59 -4.37
CA ASP A 53 -14.04 -5.13 -5.71
C ASP A 53 -12.67 -5.27 -6.36
N THR A 54 -12.38 -6.42 -6.96
CA THR A 54 -11.06 -6.73 -7.55
C THR A 54 -10.69 -5.79 -8.68
N SER A 55 -11.64 -5.34 -9.50
CA SER A 55 -11.36 -4.40 -10.59
C SER A 55 -10.94 -3.03 -10.04
N LYS A 56 -11.59 -2.60 -8.96
CA LYS A 56 -11.23 -1.36 -8.24
C LYS A 56 -9.89 -1.51 -7.51
N VAL A 57 -9.53 -2.69 -7.02
CA VAL A 57 -8.20 -2.97 -6.46
C VAL A 57 -7.13 -2.76 -7.51
N VAL A 58 -7.27 -3.33 -8.71
CA VAL A 58 -6.32 -3.15 -9.81
C VAL A 58 -6.20 -1.67 -10.18
N GLN A 59 -7.32 -0.93 -10.27
CA GLN A 59 -7.30 0.51 -10.52
C GLN A 59 -6.58 1.29 -9.41
N THR A 60 -6.80 0.92 -8.14
CA THR A 60 -6.13 1.55 -6.99
C THR A 60 -4.63 1.33 -7.05
N LEU A 61 -4.18 0.12 -7.32
CA LEU A 61 -2.75 -0.21 -7.46
C LEU A 61 -2.10 0.53 -8.63
N HIS A 62 -2.78 0.60 -9.78
CA HIS A 62 -2.34 1.41 -10.93
C HIS A 62 -2.22 2.89 -10.55
N SER A 63 -3.21 3.41 -9.85
CA SER A 63 -3.24 4.78 -9.38
C SER A 63 -2.07 5.10 -8.43
N LEU A 64 -1.73 4.16 -7.55
CA LEU A 64 -0.57 4.28 -6.67
C LEU A 64 0.76 4.26 -7.43
N THR A 65 0.89 3.46 -8.49
CA THR A 65 2.11 3.48 -9.31
C THR A 65 2.29 4.81 -10.03
N ILE A 66 1.21 5.41 -10.54
CA ILE A 66 1.23 6.75 -11.15
C ILE A 66 1.60 7.81 -10.10
N GLU A 67 1.01 7.73 -8.89
CA GLU A 67 1.33 8.66 -7.80
C GLU A 67 2.80 8.52 -7.38
N MET A 68 3.34 7.31 -7.31
CA MET A 68 4.75 7.05 -7.03
C MET A 68 5.65 7.77 -8.06
N ASP A 69 5.37 7.59 -9.35
CA ASP A 69 6.15 8.21 -10.43
C ASP A 69 6.09 9.74 -10.37
N LYS A 70 4.90 10.32 -10.13
CA LYS A 70 4.74 11.77 -9.91
C LYS A 70 5.55 12.28 -8.72
N ARG A 71 5.59 11.53 -7.63
CA ARG A 71 6.37 11.90 -6.46
C ARG A 71 7.86 11.87 -6.75
N TYR A 72 8.34 10.89 -7.49
CA TYR A 72 9.73 10.85 -7.96
C TYR A 72 10.09 12.07 -8.79
N ASP A 73 9.22 12.50 -9.69
CA ASP A 73 9.42 13.73 -10.47
C ASP A 73 9.52 14.98 -9.58
N LEU A 74 8.67 15.06 -8.54
CA LEU A 74 8.73 16.16 -7.58
C LEU A 74 10.01 16.15 -6.75
N LEU A 75 10.45 14.97 -6.28
CA LEU A 75 11.71 14.81 -5.57
C LEU A 75 12.90 15.23 -6.45
N LYS A 76 12.91 14.81 -7.71
CA LYS A 76 13.93 15.19 -8.70
C LYS A 76 13.97 16.71 -8.91
N LYS A 77 12.83 17.35 -9.13
CA LYS A 77 12.72 18.82 -9.28
C LYS A 77 13.18 19.57 -8.03
N ALA A 78 12.96 19.00 -6.86
CA ALA A 78 13.41 19.57 -5.59
C ALA A 78 14.87 19.24 -5.25
N SER A 79 15.55 18.42 -6.05
CA SER A 79 16.92 17.93 -5.81
C SER A 79 17.07 17.30 -4.41
N VAL A 80 16.20 16.34 -4.10
CA VAL A 80 16.20 15.59 -2.84
C VAL A 80 16.04 14.09 -3.10
N ARG A 81 16.38 13.25 -2.12
CA ARG A 81 16.42 11.79 -2.27
C ARG A 81 15.18 11.08 -1.72
N ASN A 82 14.48 11.70 -0.78
CA ASN A 82 13.35 11.07 -0.10
C ASN A 82 12.27 12.10 0.31
N ILE A 83 11.10 11.56 0.68
CA ILE A 83 9.94 12.36 1.09
C ILE A 83 10.20 13.22 2.32
N THR A 84 11.04 12.77 3.25
CA THR A 84 11.34 13.52 4.49
C THR A 84 12.07 14.82 4.16
N GLU A 85 13.14 14.74 3.35
CA GLU A 85 13.87 15.91 2.88
C GLU A 85 12.99 16.83 2.04
N TYR A 86 12.12 16.26 1.18
CA TYR A 86 11.18 17.01 0.36
C TYR A 86 10.21 17.81 1.23
N ASN A 87 9.53 17.16 2.15
CA ASN A 87 8.56 17.79 3.03
C ASN A 87 9.21 18.84 3.94
N GLN A 88 10.43 18.60 4.41
CA GLN A 88 11.20 19.58 5.17
C GLN A 88 11.45 20.85 4.35
N LYS A 89 11.91 20.73 3.09
CA LYS A 89 12.08 21.88 2.18
C LYS A 89 10.75 22.59 1.92
N PHE A 90 9.66 21.84 1.76
CA PHE A 90 8.34 22.41 1.52
C PHE A 90 7.85 23.23 2.71
N VAL A 91 7.94 22.69 3.93
CA VAL A 91 7.54 23.37 5.18
C VAL A 91 8.40 24.63 5.40
N GLN A 92 9.70 24.60 5.06
CA GLN A 92 10.60 25.74 5.09
C GLN A 92 10.33 26.78 3.97
N ARG A 93 9.27 26.62 3.15
CA ARG A 93 8.92 27.48 2.02
C ARG A 93 10.01 27.60 0.94
N ARG A 94 10.86 26.58 0.81
CA ARG A 94 11.96 26.53 -0.19
C ARG A 94 11.53 25.91 -1.52
N LEU A 95 10.27 25.48 -1.63
CA LEU A 95 9.67 24.92 -2.85
C LEU A 95 8.46 25.77 -3.25
N ASN A 96 8.41 26.16 -4.54
CA ASN A 96 7.35 27.03 -5.06
C ASN A 96 6.10 26.22 -5.40
N PRO A 97 4.92 26.47 -4.75
CA PRO A 97 3.66 25.80 -5.06
C PRO A 97 3.17 26.03 -6.51
N GLU A 98 3.48 27.17 -7.12
CA GLU A 98 3.10 27.47 -8.51
C GLU A 98 3.79 26.54 -9.51
N LYS A 99 4.96 25.99 -9.14
CA LYS A 99 5.67 24.96 -9.92
C LYS A 99 5.15 23.54 -9.65
N GLY A 100 3.98 23.42 -8.99
CA GLY A 100 3.32 22.16 -8.69
C GLY A 100 3.80 21.46 -7.43
N HIS A 101 4.67 22.10 -6.63
CA HIS A 101 5.07 21.52 -5.34
C HIS A 101 3.94 21.59 -4.31
N THR A 102 3.73 20.50 -3.60
CA THR A 102 2.75 20.37 -2.51
C THR A 102 3.34 19.53 -1.40
N PHE A 103 2.82 19.67 -0.19
CA PHE A 103 3.16 18.72 0.89
C PHE A 103 2.75 17.31 0.49
N LEU A 104 3.66 16.35 0.62
CA LEU A 104 3.43 14.94 0.29
C LEU A 104 3.15 14.16 1.58
N PRO A 105 1.90 13.71 1.82
CA PRO A 105 1.61 12.82 2.95
C PRO A 105 2.21 11.43 2.70
N TYR A 106 2.47 10.71 3.77
CA TYR A 106 2.70 9.28 3.68
C TYR A 106 1.41 8.57 3.22
N ILE A 107 1.55 7.54 2.41
CA ILE A 107 0.45 6.67 2.01
C ILE A 107 0.77 5.28 2.54
N VAL A 108 -0.18 4.66 3.22
CA VAL A 108 -0.08 3.27 3.68
C VAL A 108 -1.19 2.46 3.02
N LEU A 109 -0.83 1.56 2.16
CA LEU A 109 -1.75 0.57 1.58
C LEU A 109 -1.80 -0.64 2.50
N ILE A 110 -3.00 -1.05 2.90
CA ILE A 110 -3.25 -2.22 3.73
C ILE A 110 -4.15 -3.17 2.96
N ILE A 111 -3.69 -4.40 2.77
CA ILE A 111 -4.44 -5.49 2.14
C ILE A 111 -4.66 -6.57 3.19
N ASP A 112 -5.92 -6.88 3.48
CA ASP A 112 -6.31 -7.84 4.50
C ASP A 112 -6.08 -9.30 4.07
N GLU A 113 -6.48 -9.66 2.85
CA GLU A 113 -6.32 -11.01 2.31
C GLU A 113 -5.75 -11.00 0.89
N PHE A 114 -4.44 -11.10 0.80
CA PHE A 114 -3.72 -11.05 -0.47
C PHE A 114 -3.98 -12.28 -1.35
N ALA A 115 -4.20 -13.46 -0.72
CA ALA A 115 -4.45 -14.68 -1.47
C ALA A 115 -5.69 -14.57 -2.36
N ASP A 116 -6.76 -13.96 -1.88
CA ASP A 116 -7.99 -13.82 -2.66
C ASP A 116 -7.78 -12.93 -3.89
N LEU A 117 -6.95 -11.90 -3.79
CA LEU A 117 -6.60 -11.05 -4.93
C LEU A 117 -5.71 -11.78 -5.95
N ILE A 118 -4.72 -12.54 -5.50
CA ILE A 118 -3.86 -13.33 -6.40
C ILE A 118 -4.66 -14.41 -7.12
N MET A 119 -5.60 -15.06 -6.43
CA MET A 119 -6.44 -16.08 -7.03
C MET A 119 -7.42 -15.53 -8.07
N THR A 120 -7.84 -14.28 -7.93
CA THR A 120 -8.83 -13.65 -8.84
C THR A 120 -8.19 -12.86 -9.97
N ALA A 121 -7.13 -12.10 -9.72
CA ALA A 121 -6.51 -11.20 -10.69
C ALA A 121 -5.01 -11.47 -10.95
N GLY A 122 -4.39 -12.41 -10.24
CA GLY A 122 -3.04 -12.89 -10.51
C GLY A 122 -2.01 -11.79 -10.76
N LYS A 123 -1.44 -11.79 -11.96
CA LYS A 123 -0.39 -10.83 -12.35
C LYS A 123 -0.81 -9.37 -12.37
N GLU A 124 -2.10 -9.07 -12.57
CA GLU A 124 -2.60 -7.69 -12.57
C GLU A 124 -2.45 -7.03 -11.20
N VAL A 125 -2.44 -7.83 -10.14
CA VAL A 125 -2.19 -7.39 -8.77
C VAL A 125 -0.71 -7.56 -8.38
N GLU A 126 -0.09 -8.69 -8.72
CA GLU A 126 1.28 -9.01 -8.32
C GLU A 126 2.31 -8.00 -8.87
N LEU A 127 2.19 -7.62 -10.16
CA LEU A 127 3.16 -6.73 -10.81
C LEU A 127 3.19 -5.32 -10.19
N PRO A 128 2.07 -4.61 -10.04
CA PRO A 128 2.10 -3.29 -9.41
C PRO A 128 2.52 -3.35 -7.93
N ILE A 129 2.13 -4.39 -7.18
CA ILE A 129 2.58 -4.58 -5.79
C ILE A 129 4.09 -4.75 -5.72
N SER A 130 4.66 -5.61 -6.56
CA SER A 130 6.11 -5.81 -6.61
C SER A 130 6.86 -4.52 -6.95
N ARG A 131 6.37 -3.75 -7.93
CA ARG A 131 6.95 -2.45 -8.30
C ARG A 131 6.88 -1.43 -7.16
N LEU A 132 5.73 -1.33 -6.50
CA LEU A 132 5.56 -0.44 -5.33
C LEU A 132 6.48 -0.86 -4.19
N ALA A 133 6.56 -2.16 -3.87
CA ALA A 133 7.41 -2.65 -2.79
C ALA A 133 8.90 -2.36 -3.02
N GLN A 134 9.35 -2.42 -4.28
CA GLN A 134 10.74 -2.10 -4.64
C GLN A 134 11.07 -0.61 -4.55
N LEU A 135 10.17 0.25 -4.99
CA LEU A 135 10.50 1.64 -5.30
C LEU A 135 9.80 2.67 -4.40
N ALA A 136 8.62 2.36 -3.85
CA ALA A 136 7.76 3.39 -3.30
C ALA A 136 8.18 3.95 -1.92
N ARG A 137 9.08 3.26 -1.20
CA ARG A 137 9.55 3.67 0.13
C ARG A 137 10.14 5.08 0.15
N ALA A 138 10.98 5.42 -0.80
CA ALA A 138 11.64 6.73 -0.85
C ALA A 138 10.66 7.88 -1.04
N VAL A 139 9.53 7.63 -1.70
CA VAL A 139 8.46 8.61 -1.95
C VAL A 139 7.31 8.53 -0.92
N GLY A 140 7.50 7.76 0.16
CA GLY A 140 6.57 7.70 1.30
C GLY A 140 5.30 6.90 1.04
N ILE A 141 5.37 5.86 0.20
CA ILE A 141 4.28 4.90 0.03
C ILE A 141 4.74 3.57 0.63
N HIS A 142 3.97 3.05 1.57
CA HIS A 142 4.25 1.83 2.31
C HIS A 142 3.12 0.81 2.10
N LEU A 143 3.48 -0.48 2.13
CA LEU A 143 2.55 -1.58 1.95
C LEU A 143 2.57 -2.49 3.17
N ILE A 144 1.39 -2.84 3.64
CA ILE A 144 1.15 -3.90 4.63
C ILE A 144 0.25 -4.92 3.95
N ILE A 145 0.76 -6.14 3.79
CA ILE A 145 0.04 -7.20 3.09
C ILE A 145 -0.14 -8.36 4.05
N ALA A 146 -1.39 -8.73 4.30
CA ALA A 146 -1.74 -9.87 5.11
C ALA A 146 -2.36 -10.98 4.26
N THR A 147 -2.25 -12.21 4.75
CA THR A 147 -2.95 -13.36 4.19
C THR A 147 -3.14 -14.45 5.25
N GLN A 148 -4.28 -15.11 5.22
CA GLN A 148 -4.58 -16.28 6.04
C GLN A 148 -4.17 -17.59 5.33
N ARG A 149 -3.66 -17.50 4.08
CA ARG A 149 -3.25 -18.65 3.25
C ARG A 149 -1.78 -18.58 2.86
N PRO A 150 -0.86 -18.97 3.77
CA PRO A 150 0.57 -18.86 3.55
C PRO A 150 1.11 -19.98 2.64
N SER A 151 0.67 -20.03 1.39
CA SER A 151 1.15 -20.98 0.40
C SER A 151 2.25 -20.38 -0.48
N VAL A 152 3.10 -21.25 -1.05
CA VAL A 152 4.19 -20.84 -1.96
C VAL A 152 3.68 -20.19 -3.25
N ASN A 153 2.44 -20.46 -3.64
CA ASN A 153 1.78 -19.85 -4.80
C ASN A 153 1.32 -18.40 -4.51
N ILE A 154 1.16 -18.04 -3.26
CA ILE A 154 0.75 -16.70 -2.82
C ILE A 154 1.98 -15.90 -2.35
N ILE A 155 2.80 -16.49 -1.49
CA ILE A 155 4.03 -15.88 -0.98
C ILE A 155 5.19 -16.37 -1.87
N THR A 156 5.21 -15.85 -3.09
CA THR A 156 6.21 -16.22 -4.10
C THR A 156 7.61 -15.69 -3.74
N GLY A 157 8.65 -16.21 -4.40
CA GLY A 157 10.00 -15.68 -4.26
C GLY A 157 10.10 -14.20 -4.60
N VAL A 158 9.32 -13.70 -5.56
CA VAL A 158 9.26 -12.28 -5.94
C VAL A 158 8.68 -11.45 -4.79
N ILE A 159 7.60 -11.92 -4.16
CA ILE A 159 7.01 -11.24 -2.99
C ILE A 159 8.02 -11.23 -1.84
N LYS A 160 8.62 -12.36 -1.50
CA LYS A 160 9.61 -12.45 -0.41
C LYS A 160 10.83 -11.54 -0.62
N ALA A 161 11.33 -11.43 -1.84
CA ALA A 161 12.45 -10.56 -2.18
C ALA A 161 12.15 -9.07 -1.94
N ASN A 162 10.89 -8.66 -2.12
CA ASN A 162 10.47 -7.28 -2.01
C ASN A 162 9.88 -6.90 -0.63
N PHE A 163 9.57 -7.90 0.20
CA PHE A 163 9.05 -7.74 1.55
C PHE A 163 10.02 -8.35 2.57
N PRO A 164 11.11 -7.64 2.92
CA PRO A 164 12.11 -8.15 3.86
C PRO A 164 11.61 -8.19 5.30
N ALA A 165 10.68 -7.31 5.68
CA ALA A 165 10.04 -7.34 6.99
C ALA A 165 8.81 -8.26 6.91
N ARG A 166 8.87 -9.37 7.65
CA ARG A 166 7.82 -10.38 7.66
C ARG A 166 7.45 -10.72 9.10
N LEU A 167 6.16 -10.93 9.33
CA LEU A 167 5.59 -11.30 10.61
C LEU A 167 4.67 -12.49 10.41
N ALA A 168 4.78 -13.49 11.26
CA ALA A 168 3.86 -14.61 11.29
C ALA A 168 3.24 -14.73 12.69
N PHE A 169 1.95 -14.89 12.74
CA PHE A 169 1.25 -15.43 13.89
C PHE A 169 1.32 -16.96 13.87
N LYS A 170 0.76 -17.61 14.91
CA LYS A 170 0.72 -19.08 15.00
C LYS A 170 0.16 -19.69 13.71
N VAL A 171 0.91 -20.63 13.14
CA VAL A 171 0.49 -21.46 12.01
C VAL A 171 0.39 -22.91 12.43
N THR A 172 -0.29 -23.74 11.61
CA THR A 172 -0.50 -25.16 11.96
C THR A 172 0.67 -26.06 11.55
N SER A 173 1.49 -25.63 10.61
CA SER A 173 2.58 -26.46 10.08
C SER A 173 3.91 -25.73 9.98
N LYS A 174 5.01 -26.52 10.07
CA LYS A 174 6.38 -26.03 9.79
C LYS A 174 6.56 -25.53 8.35
N ILE A 175 5.77 -26.06 7.40
CA ILE A 175 5.82 -25.67 6.01
C ILE A 175 5.33 -24.22 5.89
N ASP A 176 4.22 -23.88 6.55
CA ASP A 176 3.67 -22.52 6.56
C ASP A 176 4.64 -21.53 7.20
N SER A 177 5.25 -21.91 8.34
CA SER A 177 6.29 -21.10 8.97
C SER A 177 7.45 -20.80 8.01
N ARG A 178 7.97 -21.82 7.33
CA ARG A 178 9.04 -21.63 6.35
C ARG A 178 8.61 -20.84 5.13
N THR A 179 7.37 -20.97 4.70
CA THR A 179 6.83 -20.19 3.58
C THR A 179 6.83 -18.70 3.92
N ILE A 180 6.49 -18.31 5.15
CA ILE A 180 6.45 -16.91 5.57
C ILE A 180 7.84 -16.40 5.96
N LEU A 181 8.53 -17.12 6.87
CA LEU A 181 9.71 -16.61 7.59
C LEU A 181 11.04 -17.15 7.04
N ASP A 182 11.02 -18.08 6.09
CA ASP A 182 12.18 -18.90 5.65
C ASP A 182 12.78 -19.79 6.78
N SER A 183 12.11 -19.85 7.93
CA SER A 183 12.51 -20.63 9.10
C SER A 183 11.29 -21.27 9.75
N SER A 184 11.52 -22.31 10.56
CA SER A 184 10.51 -22.87 11.45
C SER A 184 10.41 -22.04 12.73
N GLY A 185 9.31 -22.16 13.46
CA GLY A 185 9.07 -21.52 14.77
C GLY A 185 7.65 -20.98 14.94
N ALA A 186 7.03 -20.47 13.88
CA ALA A 186 5.67 -19.93 13.98
C ALA A 186 4.61 -20.99 14.33
N GLU A 187 4.88 -22.28 14.09
CA GLU A 187 4.04 -23.38 14.51
C GLU A 187 4.08 -23.63 16.03
N GLN A 188 5.11 -23.12 16.71
CA GLN A 188 5.30 -23.29 18.17
C GLN A 188 4.72 -22.15 18.99
N LEU A 189 4.29 -21.07 18.35
CA LEU A 189 3.66 -19.93 19.03
C LEU A 189 2.40 -20.36 19.80
N ILE A 190 2.11 -19.67 20.89
CA ILE A 190 0.96 -19.99 21.76
C ILE A 190 -0.36 -19.70 21.06
N GLY A 191 -0.42 -18.67 20.22
CA GLY A 191 -1.60 -18.17 19.54
C GLY A 191 -2.17 -16.93 20.23
N ARG A 192 -3.37 -16.50 19.80
CA ARG A 192 -4.06 -15.29 20.31
C ARG A 192 -3.25 -13.99 20.14
N GLY A 193 -2.43 -13.91 19.10
CA GLY A 193 -1.62 -12.74 18.79
C GLY A 193 -0.16 -12.82 19.25
N ASP A 194 0.25 -14.00 19.75
CA ASP A 194 1.65 -14.29 20.04
C ASP A 194 2.47 -14.43 18.75
#